data_ac86ca1e8936e1c6eccac7a8cca46eaf
#
_entry.id   ac86ca1e8936e1c6eccac7a8cca46eaf
#
_cell.length_a   1.000
_cell.length_b   1.000
_cell.length_c   1.000
_cell.angle_alpha   90.00
_cell.angle_beta   90.00
_cell.angle_gamma   90.00
#
_symmetry.space_group_name_H-M   'P 1'
#
loop_
_entity.id
_entity.type
_entity.pdbx_description
1 polymer ?
#
loop_
_entity_poly.entity_id
_entity_poly.type
_entity_poly.pdbx_seq_one_letter_code
_entity_poly.pdbx_strand_id
1 'polypeptide(L)'
;MFVLDTNVLSAMMAPPHFPEVDRWVAQHSRRVLYTTAINQAEVLSGLAIMVEGRRHTGMLESDARPFEKVFCDRVLVFDSLAAVAFAEVYRSRRTAGLAVKSLDLTIAAITLAHGATIVTRDVPGFTGCGIAIINPWQL
;
A
#
# COMPACT_ATOMS: atom_id res chain seq x y z
N MET A 1 -4.44 8.01 10.98
CA MET A 1 -3.55 7.78 9.81
C MET A 1 -3.82 6.40 9.24
N PHE A 2 -4.13 6.33 7.98
CA PHE A 2 -4.36 5.09 7.24
C PHE A 2 -3.29 4.95 6.17
N VAL A 3 -2.66 3.79 6.08
CA VAL A 3 -1.68 3.46 5.05
C VAL A 3 -2.39 2.61 4.00
N LEU A 4 -2.50 3.11 2.78
CA LEU A 4 -3.15 2.42 1.68
C LEU A 4 -2.15 1.47 1.01
N ASP A 5 -2.49 0.19 0.98
CA ASP A 5 -1.70 -0.84 0.31
C ASP A 5 -1.88 -0.77 -1.22
N THR A 6 -0.98 -1.38 -1.95
CA THR A 6 -0.92 -1.37 -3.41
C THR A 6 -2.24 -1.79 -4.07
N ASN A 7 -2.93 -2.80 -3.53
CA ASN A 7 -4.22 -3.24 -4.07
C ASN A 7 -5.31 -2.16 -3.96
N VAL A 8 -5.30 -1.36 -2.89
CA VAL A 8 -6.23 -0.23 -2.70
C VAL A 8 -5.87 0.90 -3.68
N LEU A 9 -4.58 1.23 -3.81
CA LEU A 9 -4.11 2.24 -4.76
C LEU A 9 -4.50 1.86 -6.20
N SER A 10 -4.30 0.61 -6.57
CA SER A 10 -4.67 0.11 -7.89
C SER A 10 -6.18 0.20 -8.14
N ALA A 11 -7.00 -0.13 -7.14
CA ALA A 11 -8.45 0.00 -7.23
C ALA A 11 -8.91 1.46 -7.41
N MET A 12 -8.17 2.41 -6.84
CA MET A 12 -8.45 3.85 -6.97
C MET A 12 -8.03 4.41 -8.33
N MET A 13 -7.01 3.83 -8.96
CA MET A 13 -6.35 4.41 -10.14
C MET A 13 -6.84 3.83 -11.46
N ALA A 14 -7.34 2.60 -11.47
CA ALA A 14 -7.66 1.89 -12.71
C ALA A 14 -8.83 0.91 -12.55
N PRO A 15 -9.56 0.61 -13.66
CA PRO A 15 -10.54 -0.46 -13.66
C PRO A 15 -9.92 -1.83 -13.31
N PRO A 16 -10.72 -2.74 -12.73
CA PRO A 16 -12.13 -2.58 -12.38
C PRO A 16 -12.35 -1.66 -11.18
N HIS A 17 -13.47 -0.91 -11.18
CA HIS A 17 -13.86 -0.07 -10.06
C HIS A 17 -14.60 -0.89 -9.01
N PHE A 18 -14.34 -0.59 -7.75
CA PHE A 18 -14.94 -1.24 -6.60
C PHE A 18 -15.73 -0.20 -5.78
N PRO A 19 -17.07 -0.17 -5.90
CA PRO A 19 -17.88 0.84 -5.21
C PRO A 19 -17.68 0.89 -3.69
N GLU A 20 -17.40 -0.24 -3.07
CA GLU A 20 -17.10 -0.34 -1.64
C GLU A 20 -15.79 0.37 -1.28
N VAL A 21 -14.76 0.24 -2.10
CA VAL A 21 -13.46 0.93 -1.91
C VAL A 21 -13.64 2.43 -2.13
N ASP A 22 -14.31 2.82 -3.21
CA ASP A 22 -14.57 4.23 -3.52
C ASP A 22 -15.36 4.91 -2.40
N ARG A 23 -16.36 4.22 -1.85
CA ARG A 23 -17.17 4.70 -0.73
C ARG A 23 -16.30 4.87 0.52
N TRP A 24 -15.47 3.88 0.84
CA TRP A 24 -14.59 3.95 2.00
C TRP A 24 -13.60 5.13 1.87
N VAL A 25 -12.97 5.28 0.72
CA VAL A 25 -12.04 6.39 0.46
C VAL A 25 -12.75 7.74 0.57
N ALA A 26 -13.95 7.87 0.00
CA ALA A 26 -14.74 9.11 0.03
C ALA A 26 -15.19 9.54 1.44
N GLN A 27 -15.31 8.59 2.37
CA GLN A 27 -15.65 8.88 3.77
C GLN A 27 -14.51 9.47 4.58
N HIS A 28 -13.28 9.46 4.05
CA HIS A 28 -12.10 9.89 4.76
C HIS A 28 -11.48 11.13 4.13
N SER A 29 -11.02 12.06 4.96
CA SER A 29 -10.23 13.19 4.46
C SER A 29 -8.93 12.69 3.84
N ARG A 30 -8.55 13.26 2.71
CA ARG A 30 -7.26 12.97 2.07
C ARG A 30 -6.07 13.17 3.01
N ARG A 31 -6.20 14.05 4.01
CA ARG A 31 -5.13 14.33 4.98
C ARG A 31 -4.76 13.16 5.87
N VAL A 32 -5.64 12.18 6.03
CA VAL A 32 -5.38 10.98 6.84
C VAL A 32 -5.03 9.75 6.01
N LEU A 33 -5.05 9.87 4.67
CA LEU A 33 -4.73 8.79 3.74
C LEU A 33 -3.28 8.92 3.27
N TYR A 34 -2.48 7.96 3.65
CA TYR A 34 -1.06 7.84 3.34
C TYR A 34 -0.78 6.58 2.53
N THR A 35 0.41 6.46 2.02
CA THR A 35 0.96 5.22 1.48
C THR A 35 2.45 5.15 1.82
N THR A 36 3.14 4.10 1.39
CA THR A 36 4.59 3.98 1.59
C THR A 36 5.35 4.09 0.28
N ALA A 37 6.65 4.40 0.37
CA ALA A 37 7.55 4.38 -0.79
C ALA A 37 7.64 2.99 -1.43
N ILE A 38 7.38 1.92 -0.68
CA ILE A 38 7.33 0.55 -1.19
C ILE A 38 6.10 0.36 -2.08
N ASN A 39 4.92 0.78 -1.60
CA ASN A 39 3.70 0.74 -2.40
C ASN A 39 3.82 1.63 -3.64
N GLN A 40 4.44 2.80 -3.51
CA GLN A 40 4.75 3.67 -4.65
C GLN A 40 5.61 2.95 -5.68
N ALA A 41 6.67 2.26 -5.25
CA ALA A 41 7.55 1.49 -6.15
C ALA A 41 6.78 0.37 -6.87
N GLU A 42 5.89 -0.33 -6.18
CA GLU A 42 5.06 -1.38 -6.77
C GLU A 42 4.10 -0.81 -7.83
N VAL A 43 3.43 0.31 -7.52
CA VAL A 43 2.53 0.98 -8.47
C VAL A 43 3.30 1.48 -9.70
N LEU A 44 4.43 2.16 -9.48
CA LEU A 44 5.25 2.68 -10.58
C LEU A 44 5.84 1.56 -11.44
N SER A 45 6.23 0.43 -10.84
CA SER A 45 6.69 -0.75 -11.56
C SER A 45 5.59 -1.34 -12.44
N GLY A 46 4.36 -1.45 -11.91
CA GLY A 46 3.20 -1.89 -12.67
C GLY A 46 2.89 -0.96 -13.86
N LEU A 47 2.93 0.35 -13.64
CA LEU A 47 2.74 1.35 -14.69
C LEU A 47 3.84 1.28 -15.76
N ALA A 48 5.10 1.08 -15.36
CA ALA A 48 6.23 0.95 -16.30
C ALA A 48 6.05 -0.26 -17.24
N ILE A 49 5.59 -1.38 -16.72
CA ILE A 49 5.26 -2.58 -17.51
C ILE A 49 4.10 -2.30 -18.46
N MET A 50 3.05 -1.61 -18.01
CA MET A 50 1.92 -1.23 -18.85
C MET A 50 2.34 -0.29 -19.99
N VAL A 51 3.18 0.71 -19.70
CA VAL A 51 3.72 1.63 -20.72
C VAL A 51 4.53 0.89 -21.77
N GLU A 52 5.38 -0.04 -21.36
CA GLU A 52 6.16 -0.89 -22.26
C GLU A 52 5.22 -1.73 -23.16
N GLY A 53 4.22 -2.39 -22.57
CA GLY A 53 3.21 -3.16 -23.31
C GLY A 53 2.41 -2.29 -24.29
N ARG A 54 2.03 -1.08 -23.91
CA ARG A 54 1.31 -0.12 -24.78
C ARG A 54 2.18 0.39 -25.91
N ARG A 55 3.46 0.66 -25.69
CA ARG A 55 4.42 1.01 -26.75
C ARG A 55 4.55 -0.13 -27.76
N HIS A 56 4.61 -1.36 -27.28
CA HIS A 56 4.68 -2.55 -28.11
C HIS A 56 3.42 -2.73 -28.97
N THR A 57 2.27 -2.33 -28.46
CA THR A 57 0.97 -2.39 -29.17
C THR A 57 0.59 -1.10 -29.89
N GLY A 58 1.44 -0.04 -29.83
CA GLY A 58 1.17 1.27 -30.41
C GLY A 58 0.17 2.13 -29.63
N MET A 59 -0.12 1.81 -28.37
CA MET A 59 -1.00 2.59 -27.50
C MET A 59 -0.27 3.77 -26.83
N LEU A 60 -1.05 4.78 -26.39
CA LEU A 60 -0.53 5.97 -25.69
C LEU A 60 0.08 5.61 -24.33
N GLU A 61 1.08 6.37 -23.91
CA GLU A 61 1.75 6.21 -22.63
C GLU A 61 0.80 6.49 -21.46
N SER A 62 0.95 5.71 -20.38
CA SER A 62 0.31 5.96 -19.09
C SER A 62 1.11 6.96 -18.28
N ASP A 63 0.43 7.85 -17.55
CA ASP A 63 1.00 8.93 -16.79
C ASP A 63 0.94 8.64 -15.28
N ALA A 64 2.09 8.67 -14.60
CA ALA A 64 2.19 8.49 -13.15
C ALA A 64 1.90 9.77 -12.34
N ARG A 65 1.75 10.94 -12.99
CA ARG A 65 1.48 12.22 -12.32
C ARG A 65 0.24 12.24 -11.42
N PRO A 66 -0.85 11.52 -11.73
CA PRO A 66 -1.99 11.44 -10.80
C PRO A 66 -1.62 10.91 -9.43
N PHE A 67 -0.72 9.93 -9.34
CA PHE A 67 -0.24 9.39 -8.07
C PHE A 67 0.48 10.46 -7.24
N GLU A 68 1.42 11.18 -7.85
CA GLU A 68 2.18 12.24 -7.20
C GLU A 68 1.28 13.35 -6.67
N LYS A 69 0.26 13.75 -7.46
CA LYS A 69 -0.73 14.76 -7.03
C LYS A 69 -1.55 14.32 -5.83
N VAL A 70 -1.94 13.05 -5.78
CA VAL A 70 -2.80 12.52 -4.70
C VAL A 70 -2.03 12.38 -3.40
N PHE A 71 -0.75 11.95 -3.46
CA PHE A 71 0.05 11.60 -2.29
C PHE A 71 1.26 12.50 -2.04
N CYS A 72 1.31 13.72 -2.59
CA CYS A 72 2.46 14.63 -2.62
C CYS A 72 3.33 14.58 -1.33
N ASP A 73 2.76 14.85 -0.15
CA ASP A 73 3.50 14.86 1.12
C ASP A 73 3.11 13.71 2.05
N ARG A 74 2.52 12.65 1.50
CA ARG A 74 1.93 11.56 2.28
C ARG A 74 2.43 10.19 1.86
N VAL A 75 3.69 10.14 1.43
CA VAL A 75 4.43 8.91 1.15
C VAL A 75 5.42 8.68 2.29
N LEU A 76 5.18 7.64 3.08
CA LEU A 76 6.02 7.29 4.22
C LEU A 76 7.24 6.49 3.75
N VAL A 77 8.39 6.73 4.36
CA VAL A 77 9.66 6.09 3.97
C VAL A 77 10.10 5.05 5.00
N PHE A 78 10.92 4.11 4.54
CA PHE A 78 11.59 3.16 5.43
C PHE A 78 12.85 3.81 5.99
N ASP A 79 12.74 4.32 7.21
CA ASP A 79 13.82 4.96 7.95
C ASP A 79 14.34 4.05 9.08
N SER A 80 15.18 4.60 9.95
CA SER A 80 15.76 3.85 11.08
C SER A 80 14.70 3.39 12.08
N LEU A 81 13.64 4.18 12.31
CA LEU A 81 12.52 3.77 13.18
C LEU A 81 11.74 2.60 12.55
N ALA A 82 11.51 2.64 11.26
CA ALA A 82 10.89 1.53 10.54
C ALA A 82 11.78 0.28 10.57
N ALA A 83 13.10 0.42 10.53
CA ALA A 83 14.04 -0.70 10.65
C ALA A 83 13.91 -1.40 12.02
N VAL A 84 13.77 -0.65 13.10
CA VAL A 84 13.51 -1.21 14.44
C VAL A 84 12.15 -1.94 14.47
N ALA A 85 11.10 -1.32 13.93
CA ALA A 85 9.79 -1.91 13.82
C ALA A 85 9.80 -3.18 12.96
N PHE A 86 10.61 -3.22 11.89
CA PHE A 86 10.78 -4.38 11.03
C PHE A 86 11.25 -5.63 11.80
N ALA A 87 12.24 -5.47 12.67
CA ALA A 87 12.72 -6.57 13.50
C ALA A 87 11.62 -7.13 14.41
N GLU A 88 10.77 -6.26 14.95
CA GLU A 88 9.63 -6.64 15.78
C GLU A 88 8.54 -7.39 14.98
N VAL A 89 8.17 -6.86 13.82
CA VAL A 89 7.20 -7.49 12.90
C VAL A 89 7.70 -8.84 12.43
N TYR A 90 8.95 -8.91 12.03
CA TYR A 90 9.61 -10.17 11.59
C TYR A 90 9.53 -11.25 12.66
N ARG A 91 9.95 -10.92 13.89
CA ARG A 91 9.91 -11.83 15.02
C ARG A 91 8.49 -12.31 15.33
N SER A 92 7.53 -11.40 15.35
CA SER A 92 6.13 -11.68 15.63
C SER A 92 5.53 -12.67 14.62
N ARG A 93 5.74 -12.41 13.32
CA ARG A 93 5.26 -13.28 12.23
C ARG A 93 5.93 -14.66 12.29
N ARG A 94 7.24 -14.70 12.46
CA ARG A 94 8.01 -15.94 12.54
C ARG A 94 7.60 -16.78 13.74
N THR A 95 7.44 -16.18 14.91
CA THR A 95 6.99 -16.89 16.12
C THR A 95 5.59 -17.47 15.96
N ALA A 96 4.72 -16.79 15.22
CA ALA A 96 3.37 -17.27 14.91
C ALA A 96 3.33 -18.33 13.79
N GLY A 97 4.48 -18.69 13.19
CA GLY A 97 4.54 -19.64 12.07
C GLY A 97 3.99 -19.10 10.76
N LEU A 98 3.91 -17.77 10.61
CA LEU A 98 3.37 -17.11 9.43
C LEU A 98 4.48 -16.82 8.40
N ALA A 99 4.10 -16.75 7.13
CA ALA A 99 5.03 -16.44 6.04
C ALA A 99 5.68 -15.07 6.22
N VAL A 100 6.96 -14.97 5.86
CA VAL A 100 7.77 -13.76 5.93
C VAL A 100 8.07 -13.30 4.52
N LYS A 101 7.30 -12.34 4.03
CA LYS A 101 7.50 -11.70 2.72
C LYS A 101 8.10 -10.32 2.92
N SER A 102 9.29 -10.08 2.40
CA SER A 102 10.08 -8.88 2.70
C SER A 102 9.38 -7.57 2.40
N LEU A 103 8.68 -7.46 1.26
CA LEU A 103 7.96 -6.22 0.91
C LEU A 103 6.78 -5.97 1.84
N ASP A 104 5.96 -6.98 2.12
CA ASP A 104 4.82 -6.85 3.04
C ASP A 104 5.30 -6.47 4.45
N LEU A 105 6.38 -7.09 4.91
CA LEU A 105 6.99 -6.77 6.21
C LEU A 105 7.54 -5.34 6.26
N THR A 106 8.11 -4.86 5.17
CA THR A 106 8.60 -3.49 5.07
C THR A 106 7.47 -2.49 5.17
N ILE A 107 6.36 -2.73 4.46
CA ILE A 107 5.14 -1.92 4.55
C ILE A 107 4.56 -1.97 5.97
N ALA A 108 4.47 -3.16 6.56
CA ALA A 108 3.98 -3.34 7.93
C ALA A 108 4.86 -2.60 8.95
N ALA A 109 6.19 -2.64 8.79
CA ALA A 109 7.13 -1.95 9.67
C ALA A 109 6.98 -0.43 9.61
N ILE A 110 6.83 0.13 8.42
CA ILE A 110 6.55 1.56 8.24
C ILE A 110 5.22 1.92 8.93
N THR A 111 4.18 1.11 8.70
CA THR A 111 2.86 1.31 9.30
C THR A 111 2.92 1.27 10.83
N LEU A 112 3.62 0.28 11.39
CA LEU A 112 3.81 0.14 12.84
C LEU A 112 4.59 1.32 13.44
N ALA A 113 5.67 1.74 12.79
CA ALA A 113 6.49 2.86 13.25
C ALA A 113 5.70 4.18 13.35
N HIS A 114 4.68 4.35 12.53
CA HIS A 114 3.79 5.52 12.54
C HIS A 114 2.53 5.33 13.40
N GLY A 115 2.34 4.17 14.04
CA GLY A 115 1.11 3.89 14.79
C GLY A 115 -0.15 3.93 13.92
N ALA A 116 0.00 3.62 12.63
CA ALA A 116 -1.06 3.72 11.64
C ALA A 116 -1.81 2.40 11.45
N THR A 117 -2.92 2.47 10.71
CA THR A 117 -3.73 1.33 10.29
C THR A 117 -3.45 1.02 8.83
N ILE A 118 -3.16 -0.24 8.48
CA ILE A 118 -3.06 -0.67 7.09
C ILE A 118 -4.44 -0.88 6.49
N VAL A 119 -4.64 -0.39 5.27
CA VAL A 119 -5.86 -0.61 4.48
C VAL A 119 -5.50 -1.49 3.30
N THR A 120 -6.00 -2.71 3.30
CA THR A 120 -5.60 -3.73 2.35
C THR A 120 -6.67 -4.79 2.13
N ARG A 121 -6.68 -5.38 0.95
CA ARG A 121 -7.43 -6.60 0.64
C ARG A 121 -6.71 -7.85 1.17
N ASP A 122 -5.39 -7.81 1.23
CA ASP A 122 -4.53 -8.93 1.66
C ASP A 122 -4.39 -8.97 3.19
N VAL A 123 -5.47 -9.26 3.87
CA VAL A 123 -5.48 -9.39 5.34
C VAL A 123 -4.46 -10.42 5.85
N PRO A 124 -4.32 -11.63 5.24
CA PRO A 124 -3.33 -12.60 5.71
C PRO A 124 -1.88 -12.12 5.64
N GLY A 125 -1.55 -11.26 4.69
CA GLY A 125 -0.20 -10.70 4.53
C GLY A 125 0.24 -9.83 5.71
N PHE A 126 -0.72 -9.23 6.42
CA PHE A 126 -0.47 -8.29 7.52
C PHE A 126 -0.92 -8.79 8.90
N THR A 127 -1.65 -9.89 8.96
CA THR A 127 -2.04 -10.52 10.22
C THR A 127 -0.79 -10.90 11.04
N GLY A 128 -0.81 -10.65 12.34
CA GLY A 128 0.32 -10.94 13.24
C GLY A 128 1.46 -9.93 13.17
N CYS A 129 1.28 -8.80 12.48
CA CYS A 129 2.27 -7.72 12.41
C CYS A 129 2.15 -6.68 13.54
N GLY A 130 1.14 -6.80 14.41
CA GLY A 130 0.92 -5.84 15.50
C GLY A 130 0.31 -4.52 15.06
N ILE A 131 -0.29 -4.47 13.89
CA ILE A 131 -0.96 -3.30 13.32
C ILE A 131 -2.45 -3.57 13.12
N ALA A 132 -3.28 -2.52 13.18
CA ALA A 132 -4.68 -2.61 12.82
C ALA A 132 -4.83 -2.75 11.30
N ILE A 133 -5.80 -3.56 10.86
CA ILE A 133 -6.06 -3.86 9.46
C ILE A 133 -7.51 -3.52 9.12
N ILE A 134 -7.71 -2.83 8.01
CA ILE A 134 -9.03 -2.57 7.43
C ILE A 134 -9.06 -3.16 6.01
N ASN A 135 -10.08 -3.95 5.72
CA ASN A 135 -10.36 -4.44 4.37
C ASN A 135 -11.60 -3.72 3.83
N PRO A 136 -11.45 -2.72 2.95
CA PRO A 136 -12.59 -1.93 2.46
C PRO A 136 -13.53 -2.71 1.53
N TRP A 137 -13.14 -3.92 1.07
CA TRP A 137 -14.02 -4.80 0.30
C TRP A 137 -15.00 -5.59 1.16
N GLN A 138 -14.81 -5.61 2.49
CA GLN A 138 -15.56 -6.46 3.43
C GLN A 138 -16.15 -5.67 4.61
N LEU A 139 -16.47 -4.42 4.43
CA LEU A 139 -17.10 -3.59 5.46
C LEU A 139 -18.62 -3.63 5.40
#